data_79aeae8bad4511de2b75245eb7f8a654
#
_entry.id   79aeae8bad4511de2b75245eb7f8a654
#
_cell.length_a   1.000
_cell.length_b   1.000
_cell.length_c   1.000
_cell.angle_alpha   90.00
_cell.angle_beta   90.00
_cell.angle_gamma   90.00
#
_symmetry.space_group_name_H-M   'P 1'
#
loop_
_entity.id
_entity.type
_entity.pdbx_description
1 polymer ?
#
loop_
_entity_poly.entity_id
_entity_poly.type
_entity_poly.pdbx_seq_one_letter_code
_entity_poly.pdbx_strand_id
1 'polypeptide(L)'
;MSVRLKCLIQWPEHEELQATMPVVFQCNFGKKVAVIIDCFEIFTERPSSLIARAMTWSNYKNHNTVKFLIGVTPQGVISFISKAWGGRVSDKYLTENSGLLRKLLPGDIVLADRGFDIADSVGFYQACLHIPAFTRGKKQLSAEEVEETRKIANVRIHVFDVERVIVIGLVRRKYTILHEILPIQLVTARRGDDLAPIDKIAIVCCALTNLSESIVPFDEIF
;
A
#
# COMPACT_ATOMS: atom_id res chain seq x y z
N MET A 1 -8.30 -3.57 21.70
CA MET A 1 -9.07 -3.32 20.47
C MET A 1 -8.27 -3.72 19.21
N SER A 2 -7.06 -3.23 18.99
CA SER A 2 -6.24 -3.57 17.81
C SER A 2 -6.02 -5.07 17.60
N VAL A 3 -5.78 -5.84 18.64
CA VAL A 3 -5.58 -7.31 18.55
C VAL A 3 -6.82 -8.03 18.02
N ARG A 4 -8.03 -7.61 18.46
CA ARG A 4 -9.29 -8.22 18.01
C ARG A 4 -9.66 -7.82 16.57
N LEU A 5 -9.33 -6.60 16.15
CA LEU A 5 -9.65 -6.10 14.82
C LEU A 5 -8.61 -6.48 13.75
N LYS A 6 -7.43 -6.95 14.16
CA LYS A 6 -6.39 -7.41 13.24
C LYS A 6 -6.87 -8.57 12.34
N CYS A 7 -7.81 -9.37 12.82
CA CYS A 7 -8.43 -10.44 12.02
C CYS A 7 -9.24 -9.93 10.81
N LEU A 8 -9.56 -8.64 10.75
CA LEU A 8 -10.22 -8.02 9.60
C LEU A 8 -9.22 -7.57 8.50
N ILE A 9 -7.91 -7.65 8.78
CA ILE A 9 -6.85 -7.38 7.80
C ILE A 9 -6.15 -8.72 7.57
N GLN A 10 -6.71 -9.51 6.65
CA GLN A 10 -6.20 -10.83 6.32
C GLN A 10 -5.72 -10.85 4.88
N TRP A 11 -4.63 -11.58 4.64
CA TRP A 11 -4.23 -11.90 3.28
C TRP A 11 -5.20 -12.97 2.76
N PRO A 12 -5.90 -12.70 1.67
CA PRO A 12 -6.92 -13.62 1.18
C PRO A 12 -6.29 -14.88 0.57
N GLU A 13 -7.03 -15.96 0.57
CA GLU A 13 -6.68 -17.16 -0.15
C GLU A 13 -6.72 -16.93 -1.67
N HIS A 14 -5.85 -17.60 -2.40
CA HIS A 14 -5.70 -17.40 -3.84
C HIS A 14 -6.99 -17.72 -4.62
N GLU A 15 -7.67 -18.77 -4.22
CA GLU A 15 -8.95 -19.19 -4.81
C GLU A 15 -10.03 -18.13 -4.63
N GLU A 16 -10.09 -17.51 -3.45
CA GLU A 16 -11.03 -16.44 -3.14
C GLU A 16 -10.76 -15.19 -4.00
N LEU A 17 -9.48 -14.79 -4.12
CA LEU A 17 -9.07 -13.69 -4.99
C LEU A 17 -9.49 -13.92 -6.45
N GLN A 18 -9.26 -15.13 -6.95
CA GLN A 18 -9.58 -15.49 -8.34
C GLN A 18 -11.09 -15.56 -8.60
N ALA A 19 -11.86 -16.05 -7.65
CA ALA A 19 -13.31 -16.17 -7.77
C ALA A 19 -14.01 -14.81 -7.82
N THR A 20 -13.50 -13.84 -7.05
CA THR A 20 -14.11 -12.51 -6.88
C THR A 20 -13.35 -11.39 -7.62
N MET A 21 -12.41 -11.74 -8.52
CA MET A 21 -11.59 -10.78 -9.26
C MET A 21 -12.48 -9.87 -10.12
N PRO A 22 -12.41 -8.53 -9.99
CA PRO A 22 -13.17 -7.63 -10.83
C PRO A 22 -12.81 -7.77 -12.32
N VAL A 23 -13.80 -7.60 -13.19
CA VAL A 23 -13.67 -7.82 -14.65
C VAL A 23 -12.53 -6.97 -15.25
N VAL A 24 -12.36 -5.75 -14.80
CA VAL A 24 -11.30 -4.85 -15.28
C VAL A 24 -9.90 -5.46 -15.06
N PHE A 25 -9.66 -6.11 -13.93
CA PHE A 25 -8.39 -6.81 -13.66
C PHE A 25 -8.27 -8.07 -14.49
N GLN A 26 -9.37 -8.84 -14.64
CA GLN A 26 -9.38 -10.05 -15.45
C GLN A 26 -8.99 -9.76 -16.90
N CYS A 27 -9.55 -8.69 -17.48
CA CYS A 27 -9.27 -8.30 -18.87
C CYS A 27 -7.82 -7.85 -19.09
N ASN A 28 -7.20 -7.19 -18.12
CA ASN A 28 -5.87 -6.60 -18.30
C ASN A 28 -4.72 -7.50 -17.77
N PHE A 29 -4.96 -8.26 -16.71
CA PHE A 29 -3.93 -9.03 -16.02
C PHE A 29 -4.33 -10.50 -15.78
N GLY A 30 -5.49 -10.91 -16.29
CA GLY A 30 -6.07 -12.20 -15.92
C GLY A 30 -6.43 -12.24 -14.43
N LYS A 31 -6.56 -13.45 -13.90
CA LYS A 31 -6.88 -13.66 -12.47
C LYS A 31 -5.63 -13.78 -11.60
N LYS A 32 -4.59 -12.98 -11.88
CA LYS A 32 -3.26 -13.13 -11.25
C LYS A 32 -2.89 -11.99 -10.30
N VAL A 33 -3.66 -10.91 -10.25
CA VAL A 33 -3.35 -9.77 -9.36
C VAL A 33 -3.61 -10.19 -7.92
N ALA A 34 -2.53 -10.28 -7.14
CA ALA A 34 -2.61 -10.63 -5.73
C ALA A 34 -2.82 -9.39 -4.85
N VAL A 35 -2.12 -8.30 -5.16
CA VAL A 35 -2.13 -7.10 -4.32
C VAL A 35 -1.74 -5.86 -5.11
N ILE A 36 -2.31 -4.75 -4.70
CA ILE A 36 -1.94 -3.39 -5.09
C ILE A 36 -1.27 -2.77 -3.88
N ILE A 37 -0.05 -2.26 -4.04
CA ILE A 37 0.71 -1.71 -2.92
C ILE A 37 0.95 -0.21 -3.08
N ASP A 38 0.93 0.50 -1.97
CA ASP A 38 1.35 1.91 -1.90
C ASP A 38 1.89 2.24 -0.51
N CYS A 39 2.63 3.35 -0.42
CA CYS A 39 3.11 3.89 0.84
C CYS A 39 2.39 5.18 1.18
N PHE A 40 2.02 5.35 2.44
CA PHE A 40 1.52 6.62 2.94
C PHE A 40 2.31 7.09 4.15
N GLU A 41 2.39 8.41 4.30
CA GLU A 41 3.12 9.07 5.37
C GLU A 41 2.18 9.90 6.24
N ILE A 42 2.43 9.87 7.55
CA ILE A 42 1.72 10.67 8.54
C ILE A 42 2.73 11.62 9.18
N PHE A 43 2.37 12.89 9.28
CA PHE A 43 3.22 13.90 9.90
C PHE A 43 3.40 13.65 11.40
N THR A 44 4.60 13.93 11.91
CA THR A 44 4.91 13.81 13.33
C THR A 44 5.53 15.10 13.84
N GLU A 45 5.41 15.35 15.13
CA GLU A 45 6.21 16.37 15.78
C GLU A 45 7.70 16.13 15.53
N ARG A 46 8.47 17.21 15.55
CA ARG A 46 9.91 17.15 15.37
C ARG A 46 10.58 16.48 16.57
N PRO A 47 11.25 15.32 16.41
CA PRO A 47 11.96 14.68 17.51
C PRO A 47 13.08 15.57 18.08
N SER A 48 13.26 15.54 19.39
CA SER A 48 14.39 16.22 20.07
C SER A 48 15.72 15.56 19.77
N SER A 49 15.76 14.23 19.68
CA SER A 49 16.96 13.48 19.28
C SER A 49 17.31 13.75 17.82
N LEU A 50 18.58 14.13 17.55
CA LEU A 50 19.09 14.37 16.20
C LEU A 50 19.00 13.13 15.32
N ILE A 51 19.28 11.96 15.87
CA ILE A 51 19.22 10.68 15.14
C ILE A 51 17.77 10.37 14.76
N ALA A 52 16.83 10.45 15.70
CA ALA A 52 15.42 10.22 15.43
C ALA A 52 14.87 11.23 14.39
N ARG A 53 15.31 12.50 14.48
CA ARG A 53 14.95 13.54 13.52
C ARG A 53 15.45 13.21 12.11
N ALA A 54 16.70 12.76 11.98
CA ALA A 54 17.26 12.37 10.70
C ALA A 54 16.56 11.14 10.11
N MET A 55 16.19 10.15 10.94
CA MET A 55 15.52 8.92 10.49
C MET A 55 14.05 9.14 10.10
N THR A 56 13.38 10.11 10.70
CA THR A 56 11.98 10.41 10.40
C THR A 56 11.80 11.50 9.35
N TRP A 57 12.86 12.16 8.89
CA TRP A 57 12.78 13.21 7.87
C TRP A 57 12.42 12.64 6.51
N SER A 58 11.29 13.05 5.97
CA SER A 58 10.85 12.76 4.60
C SER A 58 11.27 13.87 3.65
N ASN A 59 12.15 13.56 2.69
CA ASN A 59 12.53 14.52 1.63
C ASN A 59 11.34 14.86 0.72
N TYR A 60 10.38 13.93 0.57
CA TYR A 60 9.19 14.14 -0.25
C TYR A 60 8.20 15.11 0.40
N LYS A 61 8.02 15.00 1.72
CA LYS A 61 7.07 15.83 2.48
C LYS A 61 7.72 17.07 3.09
N ASN A 62 9.06 17.19 3.09
CA ASN A 62 9.84 18.23 3.76
C ASN A 62 9.46 18.37 5.25
N HIS A 63 9.17 17.23 5.89
CA HIS A 63 8.73 17.18 7.29
C HIS A 63 9.14 15.85 7.94
N ASN A 64 9.11 15.81 9.28
CA ASN A 64 9.26 14.55 10.00
C ASN A 64 7.94 13.75 9.87
N THR A 65 8.07 12.49 9.44
CA THR A 65 6.92 11.60 9.18
C THR A 65 7.21 10.19 9.66
N VAL A 66 6.15 9.42 9.81
CA VAL A 66 6.19 7.96 9.83
C VAL A 66 5.51 7.44 8.56
N LYS A 67 6.06 6.37 8.01
CA LYS A 67 5.64 5.76 6.75
C LYS A 67 5.10 4.36 6.98
N PHE A 68 4.04 4.02 6.28
CA PHE A 68 3.43 2.69 6.25
C PHE A 68 3.35 2.18 4.82
N LEU A 69 3.57 0.88 4.65
CA LEU A 69 3.20 0.16 3.43
C LEU A 69 1.81 -0.44 3.63
N ILE A 70 0.93 -0.23 2.69
CA ILE A 70 -0.41 -0.81 2.65
C ILE A 70 -0.54 -1.71 1.42
N GLY A 71 -1.23 -2.83 1.57
CA GLY A 71 -1.61 -3.72 0.49
C GLY A 71 -3.13 -3.82 0.41
N VAL A 72 -3.67 -3.61 -0.79
CA VAL A 72 -5.09 -3.65 -1.09
C VAL A 72 -5.35 -4.73 -2.12
N THR A 73 -6.39 -5.52 -1.97
CA THR A 73 -6.80 -6.51 -2.96
C THR A 73 -7.48 -5.84 -4.16
N PRO A 74 -7.59 -6.52 -5.32
CA PRO A 74 -8.36 -6.02 -6.45
C PRO A 74 -9.82 -5.68 -6.14
N GLN A 75 -10.37 -6.25 -5.08
CA GLN A 75 -11.74 -5.98 -4.58
C GLN A 75 -11.82 -4.73 -3.67
N GLY A 76 -10.70 -4.03 -3.44
CA GLY A 76 -10.67 -2.84 -2.59
C GLY A 76 -10.54 -3.11 -1.09
N VAL A 77 -10.24 -4.34 -0.68
CA VAL A 77 -10.08 -4.71 0.73
C VAL A 77 -8.62 -4.54 1.15
N ILE A 78 -8.39 -3.87 2.26
CA ILE A 78 -7.04 -3.76 2.86
C ILE A 78 -6.66 -5.11 3.43
N SER A 79 -5.69 -5.79 2.79
CA SER A 79 -5.22 -7.13 3.16
C SER A 79 -3.88 -7.11 3.90
N PHE A 80 -3.18 -5.99 3.86
CA PHE A 80 -1.88 -5.84 4.50
C PHE A 80 -1.63 -4.41 4.97
N ILE A 81 -1.00 -4.28 6.13
CA ILE A 81 -0.40 -3.04 6.63
C ILE A 81 0.89 -3.36 7.37
N SER A 82 1.96 -2.62 7.07
CA SER A 82 3.24 -2.76 7.77
C SER A 82 3.21 -2.12 9.16
N LYS A 83 4.27 -2.34 9.94
CA LYS A 83 4.60 -1.46 11.08
C LYS A 83 5.03 -0.08 10.55
N ALA A 84 4.99 0.92 11.43
CA ALA A 84 5.48 2.26 11.15
C ALA A 84 7.01 2.26 10.96
N TRP A 85 7.46 2.98 9.93
CA TRP A 85 8.88 3.23 9.65
C TRP A 85 9.14 4.73 9.64
N GLY A 86 10.37 5.16 9.87
CA GLY A 86 10.72 6.58 9.73
C GLY A 86 10.60 7.04 8.27
N GLY A 87 10.12 8.26 8.03
CA GLY A 87 9.85 8.78 6.69
C GLY A 87 11.04 8.81 5.73
N ARG A 88 12.27 8.72 6.24
CA ARG A 88 13.49 8.63 5.44
C ARG A 88 13.64 7.31 4.67
N VAL A 89 12.96 6.26 5.11
CA VAL A 89 13.06 4.93 4.52
C VAL A 89 12.48 4.94 3.10
N SER A 90 13.19 4.32 2.15
CA SER A 90 12.70 4.16 0.78
C SER A 90 11.55 3.15 0.72
N ASP A 91 10.68 3.30 -0.26
CA ASP A 91 9.56 2.37 -0.48
C ASP A 91 10.08 0.95 -0.77
N LYS A 92 11.20 0.83 -1.49
CA LYS A 92 11.92 -0.43 -1.71
C LYS A 92 12.28 -1.11 -0.40
N TYR A 93 13.06 -0.43 0.45
CA TYR A 93 13.52 -1.00 1.71
C TYR A 93 12.36 -1.37 2.64
N LEU A 94 11.34 -0.52 2.70
CA LEU A 94 10.14 -0.78 3.48
C LEU A 94 9.42 -2.04 2.98
N THR A 95 9.24 -2.19 1.67
CA THR A 95 8.56 -3.34 1.09
C THR A 95 9.32 -4.64 1.37
N GLU A 96 10.64 -4.64 1.15
CA GLU A 96 11.51 -5.81 1.38
C GLU A 96 11.51 -6.28 2.84
N ASN A 97 11.39 -5.34 3.80
CA ASN A 97 11.47 -5.63 5.23
C ASN A 97 10.11 -5.68 5.94
N SER A 98 9.02 -5.39 5.25
CA SER A 98 7.66 -5.38 5.82
C SER A 98 7.08 -6.78 6.08
N GLY A 99 7.62 -7.80 5.39
CA GLY A 99 7.08 -9.15 5.38
C GLY A 99 5.97 -9.38 4.32
N LEU A 100 5.61 -8.36 3.51
CA LEU A 100 4.61 -8.50 2.44
C LEU A 100 5.05 -9.52 1.39
N LEU A 101 6.29 -9.43 0.92
CA LEU A 101 6.80 -10.28 -0.17
C LEU A 101 6.72 -11.78 0.15
N ARG A 102 6.80 -12.15 1.42
CA ARG A 102 6.69 -13.56 1.87
C ARG A 102 5.29 -14.16 1.71
N LYS A 103 4.30 -13.33 1.39
CA LYS A 103 2.90 -13.73 1.16
C LYS A 103 2.59 -14.01 -0.30
N LEU A 104 3.49 -13.62 -1.19
CA LEU A 104 3.34 -13.83 -2.62
C LEU A 104 3.57 -15.28 -2.99
N LEU A 105 2.79 -15.77 -3.95
CA LEU A 105 2.92 -17.07 -4.56
C LEU A 105 3.49 -16.96 -5.99
N PRO A 106 4.10 -18.02 -6.51
CA PRO A 106 4.56 -18.05 -7.90
C PRO A 106 3.44 -17.72 -8.89
N GLY A 107 3.72 -16.77 -9.79
CA GLY A 107 2.76 -16.32 -10.80
C GLY A 107 1.89 -15.14 -10.37
N ASP A 108 1.99 -14.70 -9.12
CA ASP A 108 1.30 -13.51 -8.63
C ASP A 108 1.73 -12.24 -9.35
N ILE A 109 0.80 -11.30 -9.48
CA ILE A 109 1.07 -9.96 -9.97
C ILE A 109 0.89 -8.97 -8.81
N VAL A 110 1.93 -8.16 -8.62
CA VAL A 110 1.92 -7.00 -7.71
C VAL A 110 1.80 -5.75 -8.54
N LEU A 111 0.79 -4.93 -8.26
CA LEU A 111 0.66 -3.61 -8.86
C LEU A 111 1.21 -2.55 -7.89
N ALA A 112 2.00 -1.60 -8.41
CA ALA A 112 2.56 -0.52 -7.61
C ALA A 112 2.71 0.77 -8.42
N ASP A 113 2.97 1.88 -7.73
CA ASP A 113 3.33 3.13 -8.39
C ASP A 113 4.80 3.13 -8.83
N ARG A 114 5.16 4.10 -9.68
CA ARG A 114 6.51 4.27 -10.27
C ARG A 114 7.65 4.36 -9.25
N GLY A 115 7.36 4.72 -8.00
CA GLY A 115 8.37 4.82 -6.93
C GLY A 115 8.88 3.47 -6.40
N PHE A 116 8.23 2.36 -6.77
CA PHE A 116 8.58 1.03 -6.28
C PHE A 116 9.58 0.34 -7.21
N ASP A 117 10.86 0.49 -6.92
CA ASP A 117 11.95 -0.23 -7.62
C ASP A 117 12.25 -1.57 -6.93
N ILE A 118 11.28 -2.50 -6.99
CA ILE A 118 11.30 -3.80 -6.30
C ILE A 118 11.16 -5.00 -7.24
N ALA A 119 11.40 -4.81 -8.54
CA ALA A 119 11.20 -5.87 -9.54
C ALA A 119 12.01 -7.14 -9.21
N ASP A 120 13.29 -6.99 -8.85
CA ASP A 120 14.15 -8.12 -8.48
C ASP A 120 13.66 -8.81 -7.19
N SER A 121 13.22 -8.03 -6.22
CA SER A 121 12.73 -8.53 -4.93
C SER A 121 11.42 -9.32 -5.08
N VAL A 122 10.51 -8.86 -5.96
CA VAL A 122 9.27 -9.57 -6.33
C VAL A 122 9.59 -10.80 -7.17
N GLY A 123 10.52 -10.68 -8.14
CA GLY A 123 10.98 -11.76 -8.99
C GLY A 123 11.59 -12.92 -8.22
N PHE A 124 12.24 -12.67 -7.08
CA PHE A 124 12.75 -13.72 -6.17
C PHE A 124 11.65 -14.68 -5.69
N TYR A 125 10.42 -14.19 -5.56
CA TYR A 125 9.25 -15.01 -5.21
C TYR A 125 8.50 -15.57 -6.43
N GLN A 126 9.12 -15.48 -7.63
CA GLN A 126 8.50 -15.90 -8.90
C GLN A 126 7.18 -15.16 -9.21
N ALA A 127 7.04 -13.96 -8.67
CA ALA A 127 5.94 -13.04 -8.92
C ALA A 127 6.39 -11.91 -9.88
N CYS A 128 5.45 -11.19 -10.45
CA CYS A 128 5.69 -10.11 -11.41
C CYS A 128 5.27 -8.77 -10.83
N LEU A 129 6.13 -7.76 -10.97
CA LEU A 129 5.79 -6.38 -10.63
C LEU A 129 5.33 -5.63 -11.89
N HIS A 130 4.16 -5.01 -11.83
CA HIS A 130 3.68 -4.09 -12.85
C HIS A 130 3.62 -2.67 -12.30
N ILE A 131 4.41 -1.77 -12.89
CA ILE A 131 4.45 -0.33 -12.59
C ILE A 131 4.31 0.44 -13.92
N PRO A 132 3.76 1.67 -13.89
CA PRO A 132 3.70 2.50 -15.09
C PRO A 132 5.10 2.80 -15.64
N ALA A 133 5.27 2.70 -16.96
CA ALA A 133 6.55 2.89 -17.61
C ALA A 133 7.16 4.29 -17.37
N PHE A 134 8.49 4.36 -17.29
CA PHE A 134 9.24 5.61 -17.15
C PHE A 134 9.48 6.24 -18.54
N THR A 135 9.16 7.52 -18.66
CA THR A 135 9.54 8.34 -19.82
C THR A 135 10.93 8.98 -19.67
N ARG A 136 11.55 8.86 -18.48
CA ARG A 136 12.81 9.55 -18.15
C ARG A 136 13.94 9.02 -19.04
N GLY A 137 14.55 9.91 -19.83
CA GLY A 137 15.67 9.58 -20.72
C GLY A 137 15.27 9.01 -22.08
N LYS A 138 13.99 8.78 -22.36
CA LYS A 138 13.46 8.35 -23.66
C LYS A 138 12.72 9.50 -24.33
N LYS A 139 12.97 9.72 -25.64
CA LYS A 139 12.18 10.68 -26.43
C LYS A 139 10.73 10.22 -26.60
N GLN A 140 10.52 8.91 -26.61
CA GLN A 140 9.20 8.28 -26.74
C GLN A 140 9.23 6.88 -26.15
N LEU A 141 8.10 6.43 -25.58
CA LEU A 141 7.91 5.05 -25.13
C LEU A 141 7.75 4.12 -26.35
N SER A 142 8.19 2.87 -26.22
CA SER A 142 7.88 1.86 -27.24
C SER A 142 6.38 1.56 -27.26
N ALA A 143 5.88 0.97 -28.35
CA ALA A 143 4.47 0.59 -28.46
C ALA A 143 4.05 -0.38 -27.34
N GLU A 144 4.91 -1.31 -26.96
CA GLU A 144 4.69 -2.25 -25.86
C GLU A 144 4.61 -1.53 -24.52
N GLU A 145 5.55 -0.61 -24.22
CA GLU A 145 5.54 0.20 -23.00
C GLU A 145 4.31 1.12 -22.91
N VAL A 146 3.85 1.65 -24.06
CA VAL A 146 2.62 2.45 -24.13
C VAL A 146 1.42 1.57 -23.81
N GLU A 147 1.34 0.37 -24.39
CA GLU A 147 0.22 -0.56 -24.15
C GLU A 147 0.19 -1.08 -22.72
N GLU A 148 1.35 -1.41 -22.15
CA GLU A 148 1.46 -1.82 -20.76
C GLU A 148 1.07 -0.66 -19.81
N THR A 149 1.57 0.54 -20.09
CA THR A 149 1.16 1.74 -19.34
C THR A 149 -0.34 2.01 -19.49
N ARG A 150 -0.92 1.75 -20.67
CA ARG A 150 -2.36 1.90 -20.94
C ARG A 150 -3.19 0.88 -20.17
N LYS A 151 -2.75 -0.38 -20.10
CA LYS A 151 -3.40 -1.41 -19.26
C LYS A 151 -3.40 -1.00 -17.79
N ILE A 152 -2.25 -0.59 -17.30
CA ILE A 152 -2.12 -0.09 -15.93
C ILE A 152 -2.97 1.18 -15.74
N ALA A 153 -3.01 2.08 -16.73
CA ALA A 153 -3.82 3.30 -16.68
C ALA A 153 -5.32 3.01 -16.70
N ASN A 154 -5.78 2.06 -17.51
CA ASN A 154 -7.19 1.65 -17.55
C ASN A 154 -7.62 1.07 -16.19
N VAL A 155 -6.79 0.21 -15.62
CA VAL A 155 -7.00 -0.28 -14.25
C VAL A 155 -6.87 0.87 -13.25
N ARG A 156 -5.99 1.84 -13.49
CA ARG A 156 -5.83 3.05 -12.68
C ARG A 156 -7.08 3.94 -12.67
N ILE A 157 -7.68 4.18 -13.81
CA ILE A 157 -8.89 5.02 -13.90
C ILE A 157 -10.05 4.36 -13.15
N HIS A 158 -10.17 3.03 -13.22
CA HIS A 158 -11.23 2.29 -12.53
C HIS A 158 -10.87 1.87 -11.10
N VAL A 159 -9.58 1.81 -10.72
CA VAL A 159 -9.11 1.24 -9.47
C VAL A 159 -8.11 2.13 -8.73
N PHE A 160 -7.14 2.74 -9.42
CA PHE A 160 -6.13 3.60 -8.77
C PHE A 160 -6.62 5.01 -8.45
N ASP A 161 -7.48 5.60 -9.28
CA ASP A 161 -8.12 6.88 -8.93
C ASP A 161 -9.24 6.64 -7.91
N VAL A 162 -9.89 5.47 -7.97
CA VAL A 162 -10.87 5.06 -6.97
C VAL A 162 -10.18 4.49 -5.71
N GLU A 163 -9.15 3.63 -5.82
CA GLU A 163 -8.55 2.97 -4.65
C GLU A 163 -7.38 3.74 -4.03
N ARG A 164 -6.48 4.31 -4.81
CA ARG A 164 -5.34 5.07 -4.25
C ARG A 164 -5.78 6.37 -3.60
N VAL A 165 -6.66 7.11 -4.27
CA VAL A 165 -7.28 8.32 -3.67
C VAL A 165 -8.37 7.93 -2.69
N ILE A 166 -9.05 6.79 -2.89
CA ILE A 166 -10.19 6.43 -2.06
C ILE A 166 -9.74 5.60 -0.86
N VAL A 167 -9.05 4.47 -0.98
CA VAL A 167 -8.74 3.65 0.21
C VAL A 167 -7.73 4.35 1.11
N ILE A 168 -6.61 4.83 0.60
CA ILE A 168 -5.63 5.57 1.41
C ILE A 168 -6.17 6.96 1.76
N GLY A 169 -6.79 7.64 0.81
CA GLY A 169 -7.45 8.92 1.02
C GLY A 169 -8.68 8.82 1.91
N LEU A 170 -9.41 7.70 1.90
CA LEU A 170 -10.51 7.43 2.83
C LEU A 170 -10.00 7.15 4.23
N VAL A 171 -9.03 6.25 4.39
CA VAL A 171 -8.42 6.00 5.69
C VAL A 171 -7.94 7.31 6.31
N ARG A 172 -7.25 8.16 5.54
CA ARG A 172 -6.79 9.46 6.04
C ARG A 172 -7.92 10.48 6.24
N ARG A 173 -8.89 10.58 5.32
CA ARG A 173 -10.01 11.54 5.44
C ARG A 173 -11.03 11.12 6.50
N LYS A 174 -11.30 9.83 6.62
CA LYS A 174 -12.25 9.29 7.59
C LYS A 174 -11.71 9.36 9.03
N TYR A 175 -10.39 9.22 9.19
CA TYR A 175 -9.75 9.22 10.50
C TYR A 175 -8.79 10.41 10.63
N THR A 176 -9.28 11.51 11.18
CA THR A 176 -8.53 12.77 11.37
C THR A 176 -7.19 12.57 12.05
N ILE A 177 -7.10 11.61 12.99
CA ILE A 177 -5.86 11.24 13.69
C ILE A 177 -4.72 10.85 12.73
N LEU A 178 -5.02 10.35 11.52
CA LEU A 178 -4.03 9.98 10.51
C LEU A 178 -3.69 11.14 9.55
N HIS A 179 -4.35 12.28 9.70
CA HIS A 179 -4.15 13.45 8.86
C HIS A 179 -3.38 14.57 9.59
N GLU A 180 -3.46 14.62 10.90
CA GLU A 180 -2.82 15.66 11.72
C GLU A 180 -1.37 15.32 12.04
N ILE A 181 -0.67 16.29 12.67
CA ILE A 181 0.70 16.10 13.18
C ILE A 181 0.62 15.28 14.46
N LEU A 182 1.18 14.08 14.44
CA LEU A 182 1.15 13.17 15.58
C LEU A 182 2.17 13.58 16.66
N PRO A 183 1.75 13.58 17.93
CA PRO A 183 2.66 13.68 19.06
C PRO A 183 3.70 12.56 19.05
N ILE A 184 4.93 12.88 19.45
CA ILE A 184 6.06 11.93 19.44
C ILE A 184 5.80 10.68 20.30
N GLN A 185 4.97 10.80 21.33
CA GLN A 185 4.60 9.68 22.20
C GLN A 185 3.79 8.59 21.47
N LEU A 186 3.07 8.96 20.41
CA LEU A 186 2.29 8.00 19.62
C LEU A 186 3.15 7.19 18.66
N VAL A 187 4.30 7.73 18.26
CA VAL A 187 5.22 7.07 17.31
C VAL A 187 6.35 6.31 17.99
N THR A 188 6.46 6.43 19.31
CA THR A 188 7.48 5.74 20.11
C THR A 188 6.87 4.52 20.78
N ALA A 189 7.45 3.33 20.53
CA ALA A 189 7.06 2.12 21.25
C ALA A 189 7.42 2.25 22.73
N ARG A 190 6.54 1.81 23.61
CA ARG A 190 6.84 1.73 25.04
C ARG A 190 7.80 0.57 25.30
N ARG A 191 8.60 0.69 26.35
CA ARG A 191 9.55 -0.36 26.75
C ARG A 191 8.79 -1.67 27.01
N GLY A 192 9.09 -2.71 26.24
CA GLY A 192 8.40 -4.01 26.28
C GLY A 192 7.23 -4.17 25.31
N ASP A 193 6.83 -3.13 24.57
CA ASP A 193 5.82 -3.22 23.50
C ASP A 193 6.49 -3.45 22.13
N ASP A 194 6.00 -4.44 21.38
CA ASP A 194 6.44 -4.70 20.00
C ASP A 194 5.91 -3.68 18.98
N LEU A 195 4.85 -2.97 19.32
CA LEU A 195 4.15 -2.03 18.46
C LEU A 195 4.02 -0.66 19.13
N ALA A 196 4.34 0.39 18.39
CA ALA A 196 4.03 1.75 18.80
C ALA A 196 2.51 1.99 18.83
N PRO A 197 2.01 2.97 19.61
CA PRO A 197 0.58 3.30 19.59
C PRO A 197 0.04 3.59 18.18
N ILE A 198 0.81 4.23 17.33
CA ILE A 198 0.41 4.53 15.94
C ILE A 198 0.19 3.27 15.10
N ASP A 199 0.96 2.20 15.31
CA ASP A 199 0.73 0.92 14.63
C ASP A 199 -0.65 0.36 14.99
N LYS A 200 -0.99 0.43 16.28
CA LYS A 200 -2.29 -0.03 16.78
C LYS A 200 -3.44 0.81 16.22
N ILE A 201 -3.25 2.12 16.10
CA ILE A 201 -4.22 3.06 15.50
C ILE A 201 -4.40 2.75 14.01
N ALA A 202 -3.31 2.63 13.26
CA ALA A 202 -3.36 2.35 11.83
C ALA A 202 -4.07 1.02 11.53
N ILE A 203 -3.78 -0.04 12.29
CA ILE A 203 -4.49 -1.32 12.19
C ILE A 203 -6.00 -1.15 12.42
N VAL A 204 -6.40 -0.40 13.46
CA VAL A 204 -7.81 -0.15 13.76
C VAL A 204 -8.48 0.63 12.63
N CYS A 205 -7.86 1.69 12.14
CA CYS A 205 -8.40 2.49 11.05
C CYS A 205 -8.58 1.68 9.77
N CYS A 206 -7.57 0.87 9.39
CA CYS A 206 -7.66 -0.02 8.23
C CYS A 206 -8.75 -1.08 8.40
N ALA A 207 -8.82 -1.72 9.57
CA ALA A 207 -9.85 -2.72 9.85
C ALA A 207 -11.26 -2.16 9.80
N LEU A 208 -11.48 -0.95 10.36
CA LEU A 208 -12.76 -0.28 10.30
C LEU A 208 -13.11 0.21 8.88
N THR A 209 -12.10 0.48 8.05
CA THR A 209 -12.33 0.80 6.63
C THR A 209 -12.87 -0.42 5.89
N ASN A 210 -12.34 -1.61 6.15
CA ASN A 210 -12.84 -2.86 5.57
C ASN A 210 -14.29 -3.21 5.98
N LEU A 211 -14.78 -2.65 7.07
CA LEU A 211 -16.19 -2.80 7.51
C LEU A 211 -17.13 -1.76 6.88
N SER A 212 -16.60 -0.80 6.12
CA SER A 212 -17.43 0.18 5.40
C SER A 212 -17.94 -0.45 4.11
N GLU A 213 -19.01 0.15 3.54
CA GLU A 213 -19.48 -0.25 2.22
C GLU A 213 -18.35 -0.25 1.21
N SER A 214 -18.33 -1.26 0.34
CA SER A 214 -17.32 -1.39 -0.71
C SER A 214 -17.36 -0.15 -1.60
N ILE A 215 -16.18 0.41 -1.87
CA ILE A 215 -16.03 1.58 -2.72
C ILE A 215 -15.92 1.16 -4.19
N VAL A 216 -15.49 -0.08 -4.41
CA VAL A 216 -15.48 -0.69 -5.74
C VAL A 216 -16.90 -1.16 -6.02
N PRO A 217 -17.60 -0.61 -7.01
CA PRO A 217 -18.88 -1.15 -7.42
C PRO A 217 -18.68 -2.63 -7.75
N PHE A 218 -19.43 -3.51 -7.13
CA PHE A 218 -19.59 -4.84 -7.69
C PHE A 218 -20.24 -4.62 -9.05
N ASP A 219 -19.49 -4.86 -10.13
CA ASP A 219 -20.07 -4.87 -11.45
C ASP A 219 -21.25 -5.85 -11.38
N GLU A 220 -22.46 -5.33 -11.50
CA GLU A 220 -23.64 -6.15 -11.67
C GLU A 220 -23.36 -6.98 -12.91
N ILE A 221 -23.27 -8.29 -12.73
CA ILE A 221 -23.10 -9.27 -13.78
C ILE A 221 -24.39 -9.21 -14.61
N PHE A 222 -24.34 -8.46 -15.71
CA PHE A 222 -25.32 -8.55 -16.80
C PHE A 222 -24.75 -9.39 -17.93
#